data_7db500027f8bd2dbfd705fac03960f8b
#
_entry.id   7db500027f8bd2dbfd705fac03960f8b
#
_cell.length_a   1.000
_cell.length_b   1.000
_cell.length_c   1.000
_cell.angle_alpha   90.00
_cell.angle_beta   90.00
_cell.angle_gamma   90.00
#
_symmetry.space_group_name_H-M   'P 1'
#
loop_
_entity.id
_entity.type
_entity.pdbx_description
1 polymer ?
#
loop_
_entity_poly.entity_id
_entity_poly.type
_entity_poly.pdbx_seq_one_letter_code
_entity_poly.pdbx_strand_id
1 'polypeptide(L)'
;MHALKHGMDFSDGVEFDVRMDADGELVIYHDEALPKKGPLSPRCIENIHTSDLRNEGVLTLQEVIDDRKFLENWQSGCKTVDIEIKMPHPVVGKSHNEHLKMIMRKISLMTQDLHLAPRSTIVTSFSPEIAKASRECEFGIPVTQLVPKIRPWGRHWRVKKFFAVPQFFLTSVPSIADKFRDEGMESVGMAVEYLSGWERYARLGRSVGLKGKGLARLHQSLRGMGAFVWPAPLHLEDLLLGAGVSIVTDHLNPEVLNKPDGSFRWPRPASQPLDEEWSDRLSKSSSEDLGDLMSEASGSLPYWSEMEDIRKSEMILQQGRRMNWDGSENSWINKLEDGIPWGSPRIIGHRGAGKTHGV
;
A
#
# COMPACT_ATOMS: atom_id res chain seq x y z
N MET A 1 5.16 -12.07 12.36
CA MET A 1 5.29 -12.95 11.18
C MET A 1 3.95 -13.53 10.70
N HIS A 2 3.10 -14.07 11.58
CA HIS A 2 1.80 -14.64 11.16
C HIS A 2 0.94 -13.68 10.34
N ALA A 3 0.78 -12.44 10.79
CA ALA A 3 0.01 -11.42 10.09
C ALA A 3 0.52 -11.15 8.67
N LEU A 4 1.84 -11.07 8.48
CA LEU A 4 2.45 -10.86 7.18
C LEU A 4 2.20 -12.04 6.23
N LYS A 5 2.40 -13.27 6.71
CA LYS A 5 2.11 -14.47 5.91
C LYS A 5 0.63 -14.55 5.53
N HIS A 6 -0.25 -14.28 6.49
CA HIS A 6 -1.69 -14.25 6.22
C HIS A 6 -2.04 -13.25 5.11
N GLY A 7 -1.54 -12.01 5.20
CA GLY A 7 -1.78 -11.01 4.16
C GLY A 7 -1.25 -11.43 2.78
N MET A 8 -0.04 -12.00 2.72
CA MET A 8 0.54 -12.51 1.47
C MET A 8 -0.28 -13.67 0.88
N ASP A 9 -0.79 -14.56 1.69
CA ASP A 9 -1.61 -15.69 1.23
C ASP A 9 -3.01 -15.24 0.79
N PHE A 10 -3.61 -14.25 1.48
CA PHE A 10 -5.01 -13.94 1.36
C PHE A 10 -5.33 -12.76 0.43
N SER A 11 -4.39 -11.81 0.23
CA SER A 11 -4.61 -10.59 -0.56
C SER A 11 -3.57 -10.42 -1.67
N ASP A 12 -3.57 -9.27 -2.35
CA ASP A 12 -2.58 -8.91 -3.37
C ASP A 12 -1.20 -8.57 -2.79
N GLY A 13 -1.09 -8.48 -1.48
CA GLY A 13 0.16 -8.19 -0.81
C GLY A 13 -0.01 -7.62 0.59
N VAL A 14 1.08 -7.13 1.14
CA VAL A 14 1.13 -6.60 2.51
C VAL A 14 1.85 -5.27 2.56
N GLU A 15 1.45 -4.47 3.53
CA GLU A 15 2.20 -3.31 3.98
C GLU A 15 2.76 -3.59 5.39
N PHE A 16 3.95 -3.08 5.67
CA PHE A 16 4.49 -3.05 7.01
C PHE A 16 5.47 -1.89 7.23
N ASP A 17 5.58 -1.50 8.49
CA ASP A 17 6.36 -0.35 8.94
C ASP A 17 7.78 -0.74 9.30
N VAL A 18 8.79 -0.05 8.77
CA VAL A 18 10.19 -0.27 9.13
C VAL A 18 10.78 0.94 9.88
N ARG A 19 11.62 0.63 10.86
CA ARG A 19 12.46 1.57 11.60
C ARG A 19 13.89 1.05 11.66
N MET A 20 14.84 1.94 11.87
CA MET A 20 16.24 1.57 12.12
C MET A 20 16.50 1.67 13.63
N ASP A 21 16.98 0.60 14.22
CA ASP A 21 17.32 0.53 15.64
C ASP A 21 18.71 1.16 15.97
N ALA A 22 19.19 0.95 17.20
CA ALA A 22 20.49 1.47 17.64
C ALA A 22 21.69 0.78 16.98
N ASP A 23 21.53 -0.48 16.56
CA ASP A 23 22.57 -1.30 15.91
C ASP A 23 22.61 -1.08 14.39
N GLY A 24 21.67 -0.28 13.83
CA GLY A 24 21.53 -0.06 12.39
C GLY A 24 20.79 -1.19 11.68
N GLU A 25 20.10 -2.06 12.43
CA GLU A 25 19.22 -3.08 11.86
C GLU A 25 17.82 -2.53 11.56
N LEU A 26 17.17 -3.08 10.53
CA LEU A 26 15.79 -2.73 10.20
C LEU A 26 14.84 -3.62 10.98
N VAL A 27 14.00 -2.98 11.78
CA VAL A 27 12.99 -3.66 12.61
C VAL A 27 11.58 -3.28 12.15
N ILE A 28 10.66 -4.23 12.28
CA ILE A 28 9.26 -4.05 11.87
C ILE A 28 8.47 -3.55 13.06
N TYR A 29 8.25 -2.24 13.12
CA TYR A 29 7.53 -1.61 14.21
C TYR A 29 6.91 -0.27 13.81
N HIS A 30 5.64 -0.08 14.13
CA HIS A 30 4.91 1.12 13.74
C HIS A 30 5.23 2.34 14.60
N ASP A 31 5.17 2.18 15.93
CA ASP A 31 5.25 3.31 16.85
C ASP A 31 6.69 3.85 16.99
N GLU A 32 6.80 5.12 17.34
CA GLU A 32 8.10 5.78 17.53
C GLU A 32 8.89 5.25 18.74
N ALA A 33 8.17 4.62 19.69
CA ALA A 33 8.74 4.14 20.93
C ALA A 33 7.97 2.92 21.46
N LEU A 34 8.65 2.05 22.18
CA LEU A 34 8.01 0.98 22.91
C LEU A 34 7.08 1.54 24.01
N PRO A 35 6.07 0.76 24.44
CA PRO A 35 5.21 1.12 25.56
C PRO A 35 6.03 1.49 26.79
N LYS A 36 5.61 2.53 27.51
CA LYS A 36 6.31 2.99 28.70
C LYS A 36 6.28 1.94 29.80
N LYS A 37 7.45 1.56 30.29
CA LYS A 37 7.62 0.80 31.53
C LYS A 37 8.07 1.78 32.64
N GLY A 38 7.13 2.56 33.22
CA GLY A 38 7.41 3.53 34.30
C GLY A 38 7.52 5.01 33.82
N PRO A 39 7.96 5.94 34.72
CA PRO A 39 7.94 7.38 34.48
C PRO A 39 9.10 7.91 33.59
N LEU A 40 9.95 7.04 33.10
CA LEU A 40 11.14 7.39 32.30
C LEU A 40 10.81 7.94 30.92
N SER A 41 11.81 8.55 30.26
CA SER A 41 11.75 9.05 28.89
C SER A 41 11.22 8.00 27.89
N PRO A 42 10.65 8.42 26.74
CA PRO A 42 10.20 7.47 25.73
C PRO A 42 11.36 6.56 25.30
N ARG A 43 11.12 5.25 25.27
CA ARG A 43 12.04 4.23 24.77
C ARG A 43 11.95 4.24 23.24
N CYS A 44 12.57 5.25 22.59
CA CYS A 44 12.59 5.39 21.14
C CYS A 44 13.29 4.18 20.51
N ILE A 45 12.71 3.63 19.44
CA ILE A 45 13.23 2.45 18.73
C ILE A 45 14.67 2.66 18.28
N GLU A 46 14.98 3.85 17.79
CA GLU A 46 16.30 4.24 17.28
C GLU A 46 17.42 4.28 18.35
N ASN A 47 17.06 4.10 19.63
CA ASN A 47 17.97 4.10 20.76
C ASN A 47 18.00 2.75 21.51
N ILE A 48 17.39 1.71 20.96
CA ILE A 48 17.29 0.38 21.58
C ILE A 48 18.05 -0.61 20.70
N HIS A 49 18.84 -1.49 21.32
CA HIS A 49 19.56 -2.55 20.63
C HIS A 49 18.61 -3.65 20.10
N THR A 50 18.99 -4.26 18.99
CA THR A 50 18.21 -5.33 18.32
C THR A 50 17.86 -6.46 19.29
N SER A 51 18.80 -6.86 20.15
CA SER A 51 18.57 -7.92 21.15
C SER A 51 17.43 -7.59 22.12
N ASP A 52 17.34 -6.34 22.56
CA ASP A 52 16.30 -5.89 23.48
C ASP A 52 14.94 -5.79 22.76
N LEU A 53 14.93 -5.36 21.50
CA LEU A 53 13.72 -5.32 20.68
C LEU A 53 13.17 -6.73 20.42
N ARG A 54 14.04 -7.71 20.14
CA ARG A 54 13.64 -9.12 19.99
C ARG A 54 13.04 -9.69 21.28
N ASN A 55 13.57 -9.34 22.43
CA ASN A 55 12.99 -9.73 23.73
C ASN A 55 11.58 -9.15 23.95
N GLU A 56 11.24 -8.05 23.29
CA GLU A 56 9.89 -7.45 23.29
C GLU A 56 9.01 -8.00 22.14
N GLY A 57 9.49 -8.98 21.38
CA GLY A 57 8.75 -9.60 20.27
C GLY A 57 8.77 -8.81 18.95
N VAL A 58 9.66 -7.82 18.83
CA VAL A 58 9.82 -7.05 17.58
C VAL A 58 10.65 -7.85 16.59
N LEU A 59 10.12 -8.02 15.37
CA LEU A 59 10.80 -8.71 14.27
C LEU A 59 11.78 -7.77 13.56
N THR A 60 12.85 -8.34 13.01
CA THR A 60 13.71 -7.66 12.04
C THR A 60 13.23 -7.92 10.61
N LEU A 61 13.60 -7.04 9.66
CA LEU A 61 13.35 -7.28 8.24
C LEU A 61 14.09 -8.54 7.75
N GLN A 62 15.26 -8.84 8.32
CA GLN A 62 16.00 -10.06 7.99
C GLN A 62 15.19 -11.32 8.31
N GLU A 63 14.54 -11.36 9.49
CA GLU A 63 13.69 -12.50 9.87
C GLU A 63 12.48 -12.68 8.95
N VAL A 64 12.00 -11.61 8.32
CA VAL A 64 10.94 -11.69 7.29
C VAL A 64 11.47 -12.25 5.99
N ILE A 65 12.67 -11.81 5.56
CA ILE A 65 13.35 -12.29 4.35
C ILE A 65 13.74 -13.78 4.52
N ASP A 66 14.14 -14.20 5.70
CA ASP A 66 14.52 -15.59 6.01
C ASP A 66 13.30 -16.54 6.06
N ASP A 67 12.07 -16.04 6.16
CA ASP A 67 10.87 -16.88 6.06
C ASP A 67 10.65 -17.30 4.60
N ARG A 68 10.94 -18.55 4.32
CA ARG A 68 10.90 -19.12 2.98
C ARG A 68 9.56 -18.88 2.26
N LYS A 69 8.44 -19.12 2.95
CA LYS A 69 7.11 -18.97 2.36
C LYS A 69 6.79 -17.52 2.01
N PHE A 70 7.19 -16.58 2.87
CA PHE A 70 7.03 -15.16 2.60
C PHE A 70 7.87 -14.75 1.39
N LEU A 71 9.13 -15.16 1.36
CA LEU A 71 10.05 -14.82 0.27
C LEU A 71 9.60 -15.41 -1.07
N GLU A 72 9.17 -16.68 -1.13
CA GLU A 72 8.63 -17.29 -2.34
C GLU A 72 7.43 -16.51 -2.90
N ASN A 73 6.51 -16.07 -2.03
CA ASN A 73 5.39 -15.20 -2.42
C ASN A 73 5.87 -13.83 -2.93
N TRP A 74 6.87 -13.23 -2.29
CA TRP A 74 7.42 -11.94 -2.70
C TRP A 74 8.12 -12.01 -4.07
N GLN A 75 8.85 -13.08 -4.33
CA GLN A 75 9.51 -13.34 -5.61
C GLN A 75 8.56 -13.71 -6.74
N SER A 76 7.35 -14.16 -6.44
CA SER A 76 6.39 -14.71 -7.42
C SER A 76 5.98 -13.75 -8.54
N GLY A 77 6.21 -12.43 -8.38
CA GLY A 77 5.75 -11.40 -9.31
C GLY A 77 4.24 -11.09 -9.25
N CYS A 78 3.51 -11.80 -8.37
CA CYS A 78 2.06 -11.60 -8.20
C CYS A 78 1.73 -10.70 -7.02
N LYS A 79 2.59 -10.70 -6.00
CA LYS A 79 2.34 -10.03 -4.71
C LYS A 79 3.12 -8.73 -4.61
N THR A 80 2.56 -7.78 -3.88
CA THR A 80 3.18 -6.47 -3.62
C THR A 80 3.54 -6.35 -2.15
N VAL A 81 4.78 -6.02 -1.87
CA VAL A 81 5.24 -5.64 -0.53
C VAL A 81 5.42 -4.13 -0.49
N ASP A 82 4.64 -3.46 0.35
CA ASP A 82 4.75 -2.03 0.64
C ASP A 82 5.51 -1.84 1.95
N ILE A 83 6.71 -1.28 1.87
CA ILE A 83 7.58 -1.03 3.01
C ILE A 83 7.46 0.45 3.40
N GLU A 84 6.72 0.75 4.48
CA GLU A 84 6.63 2.12 4.97
C GLU A 84 7.82 2.48 5.85
N ILE A 85 8.64 3.44 5.40
CA ILE A 85 9.72 3.99 6.22
C ILE A 85 9.17 5.01 7.21
N LYS A 86 9.24 4.69 8.49
CA LYS A 86 8.85 5.58 9.59
C LYS A 86 9.95 6.58 9.92
N MET A 87 9.52 7.82 10.21
CA MET A 87 10.45 8.85 10.65
C MET A 87 10.85 8.65 12.12
N PRO A 88 12.08 9.01 12.46
CA PRO A 88 12.57 8.88 13.84
C PRO A 88 11.80 9.81 14.78
N HIS A 89 11.74 9.44 16.05
CA HIS A 89 11.18 10.32 17.06
C HIS A 89 11.98 11.65 17.11
N PRO A 90 11.32 12.82 17.20
CA PRO A 90 12.01 14.14 17.19
C PRO A 90 13.12 14.30 18.24
N VAL A 91 13.04 13.57 19.37
CA VAL A 91 14.07 13.56 20.42
C VAL A 91 15.41 12.96 19.94
N VAL A 92 15.37 12.10 18.92
CA VAL A 92 16.58 11.45 18.39
C VAL A 92 17.48 12.43 17.60
N GLY A 93 16.89 13.54 17.11
CA GLY A 93 17.64 14.62 16.46
C GLY A 93 18.23 14.30 15.08
N LYS A 94 17.86 13.16 14.46
CA LYS A 94 18.32 12.78 13.12
C LYS A 94 17.62 13.60 12.03
N SER A 95 18.37 14.00 10.99
CA SER A 95 17.81 14.58 9.77
C SER A 95 16.92 13.57 9.05
N HIS A 96 15.73 13.98 8.61
CA HIS A 96 14.80 13.11 7.87
C HIS A 96 15.43 12.56 6.59
N ASN A 97 16.12 13.40 5.82
CA ASN A 97 16.76 12.98 4.57
C ASN A 97 17.85 11.93 4.81
N GLU A 98 18.74 12.17 5.78
CA GLU A 98 19.80 11.20 6.11
C GLU A 98 19.22 9.89 6.65
N HIS A 99 18.19 9.95 7.48
CA HIS A 99 17.51 8.77 7.99
C HIS A 99 16.88 7.94 6.87
N LEU A 100 16.19 8.58 5.93
CA LEU A 100 15.64 7.92 4.74
C LEU A 100 16.73 7.23 3.92
N LYS A 101 17.84 7.95 3.62
CA LYS A 101 18.95 7.38 2.84
C LYS A 101 19.60 6.18 3.52
N MET A 102 19.77 6.23 4.84
CA MET A 102 20.32 5.10 5.60
C MET A 102 19.44 3.85 5.49
N ILE A 103 18.13 4.01 5.70
CA ILE A 103 17.18 2.90 5.60
C ILE A 103 17.11 2.37 4.16
N MET A 104 17.01 3.24 3.16
CA MET A 104 16.97 2.86 1.74
C MET A 104 18.21 2.07 1.31
N ARG A 105 19.40 2.51 1.71
CA ARG A 105 20.64 1.77 1.45
C ARG A 105 20.62 0.38 2.11
N LYS A 106 20.14 0.28 3.35
CA LYS A 106 20.03 -1.00 4.04
C LYS A 106 19.02 -1.91 3.35
N ILE A 107 17.85 -1.39 2.94
CA ILE A 107 16.86 -2.16 2.14
C ILE A 107 17.52 -2.65 0.83
N SER A 108 18.21 -1.78 0.08
CA SER A 108 18.90 -2.17 -1.15
C SER A 108 19.88 -3.32 -0.90
N LEU A 109 20.73 -3.21 0.12
CA LEU A 109 21.69 -4.27 0.47
C LEU A 109 21.01 -5.60 0.83
N MET A 110 19.87 -5.55 1.51
CA MET A 110 19.15 -6.74 1.94
C MET A 110 18.37 -7.41 0.79
N THR A 111 17.99 -6.63 -0.24
CA THR A 111 17.11 -7.10 -1.32
C THR A 111 17.82 -7.36 -2.65
N GLN A 112 19.06 -6.90 -2.83
CA GLN A 112 19.78 -6.96 -4.12
C GLN A 112 19.92 -8.38 -4.70
N ASP A 113 20.08 -9.38 -3.85
CA ASP A 113 20.29 -10.79 -4.25
C ASP A 113 19.01 -11.63 -4.18
N LEU A 114 17.87 -11.02 -3.84
CA LEU A 114 16.61 -11.74 -3.68
C LEU A 114 15.89 -12.03 -5.00
N HIS A 115 16.38 -11.52 -6.12
CA HIS A 115 15.73 -11.69 -7.44
C HIS A 115 14.23 -11.36 -7.43
N LEU A 116 13.87 -10.24 -6.76
CA LEU A 116 12.48 -9.79 -6.68
C LEU A 116 11.98 -9.38 -8.06
N ALA A 117 10.74 -9.76 -8.36
CA ALA A 117 10.11 -9.36 -9.62
C ALA A 117 9.91 -7.82 -9.66
N PRO A 118 10.01 -7.21 -10.85
CA PRO A 118 9.69 -5.79 -11.00
C PRO A 118 8.30 -5.47 -10.45
N ARG A 119 8.15 -4.32 -9.80
CA ARG A 119 6.89 -3.87 -9.17
C ARG A 119 6.31 -4.80 -8.09
N SER A 120 7.09 -5.78 -7.60
CA SER A 120 6.71 -6.54 -6.40
C SER A 120 6.98 -5.77 -5.10
N THR A 121 7.69 -4.65 -5.17
CA THR A 121 8.06 -3.86 -4.00
C THR A 121 7.84 -2.38 -4.26
N ILE A 122 7.28 -1.69 -3.29
CA ILE A 122 7.20 -0.23 -3.23
C ILE A 122 7.65 0.23 -1.84
N VAL A 123 8.35 1.36 -1.78
CA VAL A 123 8.75 1.95 -0.51
C VAL A 123 8.00 3.25 -0.30
N THR A 124 7.32 3.35 0.81
CA THR A 124 6.46 4.50 1.14
C THR A 124 6.96 5.25 2.36
N SER A 125 6.62 6.52 2.48
CA SER A 125 6.84 7.30 3.68
C SER A 125 5.95 8.55 3.71
N PHE A 126 5.59 8.99 4.90
CA PHE A 126 4.97 10.30 5.10
C PHE A 126 5.94 11.47 4.91
N SER A 127 7.24 11.22 4.84
CA SER A 127 8.22 12.28 4.64
C SER A 127 8.15 12.87 3.23
N PRO A 128 8.05 14.20 3.09
CA PRO A 128 8.10 14.85 1.78
C PRO A 128 9.49 14.78 1.11
N GLU A 129 10.50 14.30 1.82
CA GLU A 129 11.87 14.18 1.32
C GLU A 129 12.17 12.83 0.67
N ILE A 130 11.18 11.90 0.63
CA ILE A 130 11.39 10.52 0.17
C ILE A 130 11.92 10.45 -1.28
N ALA A 131 11.35 11.23 -2.20
CA ALA A 131 11.80 11.24 -3.59
C ALA A 131 13.22 11.83 -3.74
N LYS A 132 13.53 12.86 -2.96
CA LYS A 132 14.89 13.45 -2.91
C LYS A 132 15.90 12.45 -2.36
N ALA A 133 15.59 11.81 -1.23
CA ALA A 133 16.45 10.81 -0.62
C ALA A 133 16.71 9.62 -1.56
N SER A 134 15.68 9.15 -2.25
CA SER A 134 15.76 8.07 -3.24
C SER A 134 16.76 8.42 -4.37
N ARG A 135 16.64 9.61 -4.95
CA ARG A 135 17.58 10.07 -6.00
C ARG A 135 18.99 10.23 -5.49
N GLU A 136 19.18 10.81 -4.29
CA GLU A 136 20.53 11.04 -3.71
C GLU A 136 21.27 9.75 -3.34
N CYS A 137 20.55 8.64 -3.07
CA CYS A 137 21.19 7.36 -2.78
C CYS A 137 21.03 6.31 -3.91
N GLU A 138 20.57 6.74 -5.10
CA GLU A 138 20.40 5.87 -6.28
C GLU A 138 19.55 4.63 -5.98
N PHE A 139 18.46 4.84 -5.23
CA PHE A 139 17.61 3.75 -4.77
C PHE A 139 16.77 3.16 -5.92
N GLY A 140 17.01 1.90 -6.26
CA GLY A 140 16.42 1.23 -7.42
C GLY A 140 14.96 0.78 -7.24
N ILE A 141 14.42 0.78 -6.02
CA ILE A 141 13.03 0.38 -5.75
C ILE A 141 12.11 1.61 -5.88
N PRO A 142 10.92 1.49 -6.51
CA PRO A 142 9.96 2.57 -6.61
C PRO A 142 9.58 3.15 -5.25
N VAL A 143 9.49 4.47 -5.16
CA VAL A 143 9.11 5.17 -3.94
C VAL A 143 7.82 5.97 -4.12
N THR A 144 7.07 6.15 -3.05
CA THR A 144 5.90 7.03 -3.02
C THR A 144 5.80 7.80 -1.69
N GLN A 145 5.42 9.07 -1.77
CA GLN A 145 5.07 9.85 -0.60
C GLN A 145 3.61 9.56 -0.20
N LEU A 146 3.39 9.31 1.10
CA LEU A 146 2.04 9.23 1.66
C LEU A 146 1.56 10.64 2.04
N VAL A 147 0.40 11.04 1.52
CA VAL A 147 -0.22 12.34 1.80
C VAL A 147 -1.38 12.16 2.78
N PRO A 148 -1.17 12.51 4.06
CA PRO A 148 -2.18 12.31 5.10
C PRO A 148 -3.25 13.40 5.06
N LYS A 149 -4.37 13.15 5.71
CA LYS A 149 -5.39 14.17 6.01
C LYS A 149 -4.82 15.33 6.85
N ILE A 150 -4.03 14.99 7.85
CA ILE A 150 -3.33 15.92 8.74
C ILE A 150 -1.88 15.45 8.85
N ARG A 151 -0.93 16.35 8.73
CA ARG A 151 0.50 16.01 8.82
C ARG A 151 0.85 15.33 10.14
N PRO A 152 1.33 14.08 10.14
CA PRO A 152 1.64 13.33 11.36
C PRO A 152 3.09 13.53 11.84
N TRP A 153 3.72 14.66 11.54
CA TRP A 153 5.12 14.91 11.88
C TRP A 153 5.36 16.33 12.39
N GLY A 154 6.55 16.54 12.93
CA GLY A 154 7.01 17.77 13.49
C GLY A 154 6.78 17.85 15.01
N ARG A 155 7.47 18.79 15.65
CA ARG A 155 7.41 18.98 17.11
C ARG A 155 5.97 19.18 17.58
N HIS A 156 5.56 18.41 18.60
CA HIS A 156 4.20 18.46 19.19
C HIS A 156 3.05 18.18 18.21
N TRP A 157 3.29 17.40 17.14
CA TRP A 157 2.25 17.10 16.14
C TRP A 157 0.99 16.48 16.75
N ARG A 158 1.13 15.66 17.80
CA ARG A 158 -0.02 15.02 18.49
C ARG A 158 -0.98 16.04 19.10
N VAL A 159 -0.47 17.18 19.59
CA VAL A 159 -1.28 18.28 20.11
C VAL A 159 -1.78 19.18 18.97
N LYS A 160 -0.91 19.50 18.04
CA LYS A 160 -1.21 20.35 16.88
C LYS A 160 -2.31 19.80 15.99
N LYS A 161 -2.46 18.46 15.87
CA LYS A 161 -3.48 17.85 15.02
C LYS A 161 -4.92 18.24 15.42
N PHE A 162 -5.18 18.60 16.67
CA PHE A 162 -6.51 19.04 17.12
C PHE A 162 -6.88 20.41 16.58
N PHE A 163 -5.90 21.25 16.23
CA PHE A 163 -6.07 22.60 15.71
C PHE A 163 -5.64 22.72 14.25
N ALA A 164 -5.17 21.64 13.65
CA ALA A 164 -4.62 21.67 12.30
C ALA A 164 -5.77 21.73 11.26
N VAL A 165 -5.63 22.61 10.29
CA VAL A 165 -6.44 22.55 9.09
C VAL A 165 -6.07 21.28 8.31
N PRO A 166 -7.06 20.42 7.94
CA PRO A 166 -6.78 19.24 7.15
C PRO A 166 -6.05 19.58 5.85
N GLN A 167 -5.00 18.79 5.55
CA GLN A 167 -4.13 19.05 4.41
C GLN A 167 -4.89 19.07 3.07
N PHE A 168 -5.93 18.27 2.93
CA PHE A 168 -6.74 18.24 1.71
C PHE A 168 -7.51 19.54 1.42
N PHE A 169 -7.66 20.47 2.38
CA PHE A 169 -8.16 21.82 2.10
C PHE A 169 -7.11 22.71 1.41
N LEU A 170 -5.83 22.41 1.62
CA LEU A 170 -4.71 23.18 1.08
C LEU A 170 -4.13 22.59 -0.21
N THR A 171 -4.41 21.31 -0.48
CA THR A 171 -3.80 20.54 -1.57
C THR A 171 -4.88 19.82 -2.36
N SER A 172 -4.74 19.73 -3.68
CA SER A 172 -5.66 18.99 -4.54
C SER A 172 -4.99 17.76 -5.13
N VAL A 173 -5.78 16.73 -5.50
CA VAL A 173 -5.24 15.52 -6.16
C VAL A 173 -4.44 15.84 -7.42
N PRO A 174 -4.90 16.74 -8.34
CA PRO A 174 -4.07 17.14 -9.48
C PRO A 174 -2.71 17.68 -9.07
N SER A 175 -2.68 18.61 -8.10
CA SER A 175 -1.42 19.20 -7.62
C SER A 175 -0.47 18.17 -6.98
N ILE A 176 -1.01 17.17 -6.27
CA ILE A 176 -0.21 16.07 -5.72
C ILE A 176 0.36 15.22 -6.85
N ALA A 177 -0.48 14.80 -7.80
CA ALA A 177 -0.08 13.94 -8.91
C ALA A 177 0.97 14.61 -9.81
N ASP A 178 0.79 15.89 -10.14
CA ASP A 178 1.76 16.65 -10.93
C ASP A 178 3.11 16.74 -10.21
N LYS A 179 3.10 17.14 -8.92
CA LYS A 179 4.31 17.17 -8.10
C LYS A 179 5.03 15.82 -8.09
N PHE A 180 4.31 14.73 -7.84
CA PHE A 180 4.92 13.40 -7.72
C PHE A 180 5.48 12.90 -9.04
N ARG A 181 4.81 13.22 -10.15
CA ARG A 181 5.32 12.93 -11.51
C ARG A 181 6.61 13.69 -11.81
N ASP A 182 6.65 14.99 -11.46
CA ASP A 182 7.85 15.81 -11.62
C ASP A 182 9.03 15.31 -10.76
N GLU A 183 8.72 14.69 -9.63
CA GLU A 183 9.70 14.05 -8.75
C GLU A 183 10.07 12.61 -9.17
N GLY A 184 9.48 12.09 -10.26
CA GLY A 184 9.78 10.76 -10.81
C GLY A 184 9.09 9.60 -10.10
N MET A 185 8.07 9.86 -9.28
CA MET A 185 7.27 8.81 -8.64
C MET A 185 6.23 8.23 -9.61
N GLU A 186 6.04 6.91 -9.56
CA GLU A 186 5.06 6.19 -10.40
C GLU A 186 3.70 6.00 -9.72
N SER A 187 3.56 6.43 -8.47
CA SER A 187 2.33 6.27 -7.69
C SER A 187 2.11 7.42 -6.71
N VAL A 188 0.89 7.48 -6.19
CA VAL A 188 0.43 8.47 -5.21
C VAL A 188 -0.22 7.74 -4.04
N GLY A 189 0.31 7.90 -2.84
CA GLY A 189 -0.33 7.44 -1.60
C GLY A 189 -1.11 8.58 -0.94
N MET A 190 -2.39 8.37 -0.62
CA MET A 190 -3.20 9.45 -0.03
C MET A 190 -4.28 8.96 0.92
N ALA A 191 -4.68 9.84 1.84
CA ALA A 191 -5.83 9.58 2.70
C ALA A 191 -7.14 9.56 1.88
N VAL A 192 -8.09 8.72 2.29
CA VAL A 192 -9.36 8.51 1.56
C VAL A 192 -10.16 9.80 1.36
N GLU A 193 -10.00 10.79 2.23
CA GLU A 193 -10.69 12.08 2.16
C GLU A 193 -10.33 12.92 0.92
N TYR A 194 -9.19 12.64 0.27
CA TYR A 194 -8.86 13.25 -1.02
C TYR A 194 -9.77 12.76 -2.15
N LEU A 195 -10.31 11.56 -2.03
CA LEU A 195 -11.14 10.90 -3.03
C LEU A 195 -12.64 10.94 -2.67
N SER A 196 -12.97 10.70 -1.40
CA SER A 196 -14.36 10.63 -0.91
C SER A 196 -14.46 11.10 0.52
N GLY A 197 -15.46 11.94 0.81
CA GLY A 197 -15.74 12.44 2.15
C GLY A 197 -16.95 13.38 2.17
N TRP A 198 -17.45 13.66 3.37
CA TRP A 198 -18.57 14.59 3.58
C TRP A 198 -18.20 16.03 3.19
N GLU A 199 -16.94 16.38 3.25
CA GLU A 199 -16.37 17.68 2.86
C GLU A 199 -16.66 18.02 1.40
N ARG A 200 -16.89 17.02 0.56
CA ARG A 200 -17.35 17.16 -0.82
C ARG A 200 -18.66 17.95 -0.91
N TYR A 201 -19.55 17.76 0.03
CA TYR A 201 -20.87 18.44 0.06
C TYR A 201 -20.82 19.84 0.62
N ALA A 202 -19.81 20.15 1.43
CA ALA A 202 -19.65 21.46 2.05
C ALA A 202 -19.06 22.53 1.12
N ARG A 203 -18.76 22.21 -0.16
CA ARG A 203 -18.06 23.08 -1.14
C ARG A 203 -16.70 23.61 -0.68
N LEU A 204 -16.24 23.22 0.49
CA LEU A 204 -14.97 23.62 1.08
C LEU A 204 -13.87 22.56 0.89
N GLY A 205 -14.27 21.31 0.63
CA GLY A 205 -13.35 20.20 0.45
C GLY A 205 -12.83 20.07 -0.97
N ARG A 206 -11.59 19.65 -1.10
CA ARG A 206 -10.93 19.36 -2.39
C ARG A 206 -10.96 17.89 -2.78
N SER A 207 -11.88 17.13 -2.21
CA SER A 207 -12.17 15.77 -2.64
C SER A 207 -12.52 15.74 -4.13
N VAL A 208 -11.84 14.88 -4.86
CA VAL A 208 -12.04 14.74 -6.31
C VAL A 208 -13.38 14.07 -6.63
N GLY A 209 -13.75 13.06 -5.83
CA GLY A 209 -14.90 12.19 -6.06
C GLY A 209 -14.58 11.01 -6.97
N LEU A 210 -15.33 9.92 -6.77
CA LEU A 210 -15.10 8.61 -7.40
C LEU A 210 -16.15 8.25 -8.45
N LYS A 211 -17.00 9.20 -8.89
CA LYS A 211 -18.05 9.00 -9.90
C LYS A 211 -18.12 10.20 -10.87
N GLY A 212 -18.56 9.92 -12.09
CA GLY A 212 -18.82 10.94 -13.10
C GLY A 212 -17.64 11.88 -13.34
N LYS A 213 -17.88 13.19 -13.34
CA LYS A 213 -16.82 14.21 -13.59
C LYS A 213 -15.67 14.17 -12.57
N GLY A 214 -15.92 13.70 -11.35
CA GLY A 214 -14.89 13.53 -10.33
C GLY A 214 -13.94 12.41 -10.68
N LEU A 215 -14.45 11.26 -11.09
CA LEU A 215 -13.65 10.12 -11.56
C LEU A 215 -12.82 10.49 -12.79
N ALA A 216 -13.42 11.15 -13.78
CA ALA A 216 -12.68 11.61 -14.96
C ALA A 216 -11.52 12.55 -14.58
N ARG A 217 -11.74 13.47 -13.62
CA ARG A 217 -10.69 14.34 -13.11
C ARG A 217 -9.59 13.57 -12.38
N LEU A 218 -9.95 12.54 -11.61
CA LEU A 218 -8.99 11.66 -10.94
C LEU A 218 -8.09 10.99 -11.98
N HIS A 219 -8.68 10.33 -12.97
CA HIS A 219 -7.93 9.65 -14.03
C HIS A 219 -7.03 10.60 -14.82
N GLN A 220 -7.53 11.76 -15.18
CA GLN A 220 -6.74 12.81 -15.83
C GLN A 220 -5.57 13.31 -14.98
N SER A 221 -5.74 13.38 -13.68
CA SER A 221 -4.66 13.78 -12.77
C SER A 221 -3.59 12.71 -12.68
N LEU A 222 -4.00 11.45 -12.53
CA LEU A 222 -3.08 10.32 -12.35
C LEU A 222 -2.30 9.98 -13.62
N ARG A 223 -2.92 10.04 -14.80
CA ARG A 223 -2.27 9.73 -16.10
C ARG A 223 -1.46 8.43 -16.09
N GLY A 224 -2.06 7.36 -15.57
CA GLY A 224 -1.43 6.04 -15.45
C GLY A 224 -0.58 5.80 -14.19
N MET A 225 -0.37 6.80 -13.34
CA MET A 225 0.20 6.59 -12.01
C MET A 225 -0.72 5.69 -11.18
N GLY A 226 -0.14 4.80 -10.37
CA GLY A 226 -0.87 4.09 -9.34
C GLY A 226 -1.42 5.03 -8.27
N ALA A 227 -2.58 4.70 -7.71
CA ALA A 227 -3.12 5.41 -6.57
C ALA A 227 -3.35 4.42 -5.43
N PHE A 228 -2.83 4.75 -4.25
CA PHE A 228 -2.99 3.96 -3.02
C PHE A 228 -3.73 4.79 -1.99
N VAL A 229 -4.72 4.19 -1.35
CA VAL A 229 -5.53 4.84 -0.30
C VAL A 229 -5.38 4.12 1.02
N TRP A 230 -5.14 4.90 2.07
CA TRP A 230 -5.01 4.44 3.43
C TRP A 230 -5.66 5.45 4.42
N PRO A 231 -6.35 4.99 5.46
CA PRO A 231 -7.00 3.68 5.54
C PRO A 231 -8.20 3.59 4.60
N ALA A 232 -8.46 2.41 4.05
CA ALA A 232 -9.60 2.19 3.17
C ALA A 232 -10.78 1.57 3.94
N PRO A 233 -11.91 2.29 4.10
CA PRO A 233 -13.11 1.73 4.71
C PRO A 233 -13.73 0.65 3.82
N LEU A 234 -14.16 -0.47 4.41
CA LEU A 234 -14.70 -1.62 3.69
C LEU A 234 -15.89 -1.24 2.78
N HIS A 235 -16.76 -0.33 3.21
CA HIS A 235 -17.92 0.12 2.43
C HIS A 235 -17.57 0.97 1.18
N LEU A 236 -16.31 1.40 1.04
CA LEU A 236 -15.81 2.12 -0.15
C LEU A 236 -14.93 1.23 -1.04
N GLU A 237 -14.65 0.00 -0.66
CA GLU A 237 -13.72 -0.90 -1.34
C GLU A 237 -14.02 -1.02 -2.83
N ASP A 238 -15.25 -1.39 -3.21
CA ASP A 238 -15.64 -1.52 -4.62
C ASP A 238 -15.55 -0.23 -5.40
N LEU A 239 -15.93 0.86 -4.75
CA LEU A 239 -15.90 2.16 -5.39
C LEU A 239 -14.45 2.61 -5.67
N LEU A 240 -13.53 2.30 -4.76
CA LEU A 240 -12.12 2.58 -4.90
C LEU A 240 -11.48 1.68 -5.97
N LEU A 241 -11.67 0.37 -5.86
CA LEU A 241 -11.15 -0.59 -6.84
C LEU A 241 -11.72 -0.34 -8.24
N GLY A 242 -13.03 -0.08 -8.34
CA GLY A 242 -13.68 0.29 -9.60
C GLY A 242 -13.18 1.60 -10.20
N ALA A 243 -12.65 2.51 -9.38
CA ALA A 243 -11.99 3.73 -9.82
C ALA A 243 -10.52 3.53 -10.21
N GLY A 244 -9.97 2.32 -10.11
CA GLY A 244 -8.55 2.03 -10.37
C GLY A 244 -7.63 2.40 -9.20
N VAL A 245 -8.15 2.46 -7.99
CA VAL A 245 -7.42 2.83 -6.79
C VAL A 245 -7.13 1.60 -5.96
N SER A 246 -5.86 1.36 -5.66
CA SER A 246 -5.42 0.33 -4.71
C SER A 246 -5.75 0.73 -3.28
N ILE A 247 -6.04 -0.25 -2.44
CA ILE A 247 -6.41 -0.03 -1.05
C ILE A 247 -5.42 -0.70 -0.11
N VAL A 248 -5.05 0.01 0.96
CA VAL A 248 -4.37 -0.56 2.13
C VAL A 248 -5.43 -0.68 3.22
N THR A 249 -5.80 -1.92 3.55
CA THR A 249 -6.99 -2.22 4.36
C THR A 249 -6.64 -2.84 5.71
N ASP A 250 -7.42 -2.46 6.73
CA ASP A 250 -7.41 -3.10 8.05
C ASP A 250 -8.31 -4.37 8.10
N HIS A 251 -8.99 -4.71 6.99
CA HIS A 251 -10.04 -5.74 6.96
C HIS A 251 -9.62 -6.93 6.09
N LEU A 252 -8.75 -7.80 6.60
CA LEU A 252 -8.36 -9.05 5.94
C LEU A 252 -8.76 -10.31 6.73
N ASN A 253 -9.85 -10.26 7.46
CA ASN A 253 -10.39 -11.45 8.08
C ASN A 253 -10.93 -12.40 6.97
N PRO A 254 -10.45 -13.66 6.87
CA PRO A 254 -10.93 -14.66 5.93
C PRO A 254 -12.43 -14.97 6.04
N GLU A 255 -13.00 -14.76 7.23
CA GLU A 255 -14.44 -14.98 7.47
C GLU A 255 -15.32 -13.88 6.85
N VAL A 256 -14.73 -12.73 6.47
CA VAL A 256 -15.45 -11.64 5.80
C VAL A 256 -15.45 -11.89 4.30
N LEU A 257 -16.22 -12.84 3.87
CA LEU A 257 -16.42 -13.21 2.46
C LEU A 257 -17.40 -12.27 1.74
N ASN A 258 -18.28 -11.62 2.50
CA ASN A 258 -19.26 -10.67 2.02
C ASN A 258 -18.90 -9.24 2.41
N LYS A 259 -19.22 -8.29 1.55
CA LYS A 259 -19.20 -6.87 1.84
C LYS A 259 -20.44 -6.45 2.65
N PRO A 260 -20.46 -5.22 3.20
CA PRO A 260 -21.62 -4.73 3.97
C PRO A 260 -22.94 -4.71 3.20
N ASP A 261 -22.92 -4.68 1.87
CA ASP A 261 -24.09 -4.74 0.99
C ASP A 261 -24.52 -6.16 0.63
N GLY A 262 -23.83 -7.18 1.16
CA GLY A 262 -24.10 -8.58 0.92
C GLY A 262 -23.43 -9.17 -0.33
N SER A 263 -22.77 -8.36 -1.16
CA SER A 263 -22.02 -8.87 -2.32
C SER A 263 -20.76 -9.62 -1.89
N PHE A 264 -20.28 -10.55 -2.74
CA PHE A 264 -19.04 -11.29 -2.46
C PHE A 264 -17.81 -10.37 -2.46
N ARG A 265 -16.77 -10.77 -1.73
CA ARG A 265 -15.50 -10.03 -1.65
C ARG A 265 -14.38 -10.89 -2.20
N TRP A 266 -13.77 -10.47 -3.33
CA TRP A 266 -12.58 -11.10 -3.86
C TRP A 266 -11.33 -10.33 -3.42
N PRO A 267 -10.47 -10.93 -2.59
CA PRO A 267 -9.37 -10.18 -1.95
C PRO A 267 -8.11 -10.06 -2.82
N ARG A 268 -8.09 -10.66 -4.02
CA ARG A 268 -6.91 -10.72 -4.92
C ARG A 268 -7.20 -10.18 -6.33
N PRO A 269 -7.77 -8.97 -6.47
CA PRO A 269 -8.19 -8.48 -7.78
C PRO A 269 -7.04 -8.27 -8.77
N ALA A 270 -5.80 -8.05 -8.30
CA ALA A 270 -4.64 -7.86 -9.17
C ALA A 270 -3.82 -9.14 -9.33
N SER A 271 -3.54 -9.85 -8.24
CA SER A 271 -2.65 -11.03 -8.26
C SER A 271 -3.33 -12.29 -8.80
N GLN A 272 -4.65 -12.42 -8.63
CA GLN A 272 -5.47 -13.52 -9.10
C GLN A 272 -6.85 -12.99 -9.51
N PRO A 273 -6.95 -12.26 -10.62
CA PRO A 273 -8.18 -11.61 -11.03
C PRO A 273 -9.25 -12.63 -11.46
N LEU A 274 -10.49 -12.33 -11.10
CA LEU A 274 -11.65 -13.11 -11.57
C LEU A 274 -11.83 -12.93 -13.08
N ASP A 275 -12.18 -14.00 -13.77
CA ASP A 275 -12.78 -13.93 -15.10
C ASP A 275 -14.29 -13.69 -15.03
N GLU A 276 -14.93 -13.57 -16.18
CA GLU A 276 -16.37 -13.30 -16.26
C GLU A 276 -17.20 -14.48 -15.72
N GLU A 277 -16.76 -15.71 -15.95
CA GLU A 277 -17.46 -16.91 -15.50
C GLU A 277 -17.49 -16.99 -13.97
N TRP A 278 -16.31 -16.88 -13.33
CA TRP A 278 -16.22 -16.91 -11.87
C TRP A 278 -16.90 -15.71 -11.22
N SER A 279 -16.78 -14.52 -11.83
CA SER A 279 -17.48 -13.33 -11.35
C SER A 279 -19.01 -13.52 -11.35
N ASP A 280 -19.55 -14.12 -12.41
CA ASP A 280 -20.98 -14.42 -12.52
C ASP A 280 -21.42 -15.50 -11.53
N ARG A 281 -20.68 -16.61 -11.41
CA ARG A 281 -20.95 -17.69 -10.44
C ARG A 281 -20.97 -17.17 -9.01
N LEU A 282 -19.95 -16.42 -8.59
CA LEU A 282 -19.87 -15.87 -7.26
C LEU A 282 -20.97 -14.83 -6.97
N SER A 283 -21.34 -14.02 -7.96
CA SER A 283 -22.40 -13.02 -7.78
C SER A 283 -23.79 -13.61 -7.59
N LYS A 284 -24.02 -14.84 -8.07
CA LYS A 284 -25.29 -15.58 -7.97
C LYS A 284 -25.32 -16.59 -6.83
N SER A 285 -24.22 -16.77 -6.12
CA SER A 285 -24.11 -17.76 -5.03
C SER A 285 -24.96 -17.36 -3.81
N SER A 286 -25.41 -18.36 -3.07
CA SER A 286 -25.96 -18.16 -1.74
C SER A 286 -24.85 -17.85 -0.73
N SER A 287 -25.18 -17.24 0.40
CA SER A 287 -24.21 -16.99 1.47
C SER A 287 -23.65 -18.31 2.06
N GLU A 288 -24.38 -19.40 1.96
CA GLU A 288 -23.98 -20.72 2.46
C GLU A 288 -22.91 -21.35 1.55
N ASP A 289 -23.07 -21.21 0.23
CA ASP A 289 -22.17 -21.80 -0.78
C ASP A 289 -20.96 -20.93 -1.10
N LEU A 290 -20.98 -19.65 -0.71
CA LEU A 290 -19.99 -18.66 -1.13
C LEU A 290 -18.57 -19.05 -0.74
N GLY A 291 -18.37 -19.59 0.47
CA GLY A 291 -17.06 -19.99 0.97
C GLY A 291 -16.41 -21.08 0.11
N ASP A 292 -17.19 -22.11 -0.22
CA ASP A 292 -16.76 -23.24 -1.04
C ASP A 292 -16.45 -22.78 -2.47
N LEU A 293 -17.33 -21.95 -3.06
CA LEU A 293 -17.12 -21.40 -4.40
C LEU A 293 -15.90 -20.48 -4.48
N MET A 294 -15.63 -19.67 -3.47
CA MET A 294 -14.42 -18.85 -3.42
C MET A 294 -13.15 -19.70 -3.31
N SER A 295 -13.22 -20.80 -2.57
CA SER A 295 -12.13 -21.77 -2.47
C SER A 295 -11.88 -22.47 -3.81
N GLU A 296 -12.94 -22.91 -4.50
CA GLU A 296 -12.87 -23.50 -5.84
C GLU A 296 -12.29 -22.52 -6.85
N ALA A 297 -12.77 -21.27 -6.87
CA ALA A 297 -12.24 -20.21 -7.74
C ALA A 297 -10.76 -19.97 -7.48
N SER A 298 -10.38 -19.91 -6.21
CA SER A 298 -8.99 -19.71 -5.80
C SER A 298 -8.04 -20.82 -6.26
N GLY A 299 -8.53 -22.07 -6.30
CA GLY A 299 -7.78 -23.23 -6.80
C GLY A 299 -7.75 -23.36 -8.33
N SER A 300 -8.69 -22.74 -9.02
CA SER A 300 -8.87 -22.88 -10.48
C SER A 300 -8.28 -21.74 -11.28
N LEU A 301 -8.30 -20.52 -10.72
CA LEU A 301 -7.80 -19.32 -11.41
C LEU A 301 -6.28 -19.25 -11.36
N PRO A 302 -5.61 -18.92 -12.47
CA PRO A 302 -4.18 -18.73 -12.48
C PRO A 302 -3.80 -17.43 -11.76
N TYR A 303 -2.66 -17.42 -11.10
CA TYR A 303 -2.02 -16.19 -10.66
C TYR A 303 -1.45 -15.41 -11.84
N TRP A 304 -1.25 -14.10 -11.67
CA TRP A 304 -0.69 -13.23 -12.71
C TRP A 304 0.60 -13.77 -13.33
N SER A 305 1.52 -14.32 -12.53
CA SER A 305 2.77 -14.91 -13.03
C SER A 305 2.57 -16.16 -13.91
N GLU A 306 1.45 -16.86 -13.74
CA GLU A 306 1.11 -18.09 -14.45
C GLU A 306 0.30 -17.83 -15.72
N MET A 307 -0.21 -16.60 -15.88
CA MET A 307 -1.01 -16.24 -17.05
C MET A 307 -0.14 -16.11 -18.30
N GLU A 308 -0.74 -16.45 -19.44
CA GLU A 308 -0.16 -16.17 -20.75
C GLU A 308 -0.13 -14.66 -21.03
N ASP A 309 0.85 -14.19 -21.78
CA ASP A 309 1.03 -12.76 -22.08
C ASP A 309 -0.14 -12.15 -22.84
N ILE A 310 -0.82 -12.95 -23.66
CA ILE A 310 -2.06 -12.52 -24.33
C ILE A 310 -3.12 -12.15 -23.31
N ARG A 311 -3.33 -12.99 -22.29
CA ARG A 311 -4.32 -12.73 -21.24
C ARG A 311 -3.93 -11.53 -20.37
N LYS A 312 -2.67 -11.41 -20.01
CA LYS A 312 -2.15 -10.22 -19.30
C LYS A 312 -2.41 -8.94 -20.10
N SER A 313 -2.14 -8.98 -21.42
CA SER A 313 -2.39 -7.85 -22.32
C SER A 313 -3.85 -7.45 -22.40
N GLU A 314 -4.74 -8.42 -22.52
CA GLU A 314 -6.19 -8.17 -22.54
C GLU A 314 -6.67 -7.50 -21.24
N MET A 315 -6.19 -7.97 -20.09
CA MET A 315 -6.55 -7.40 -18.78
C MET A 315 -6.04 -5.96 -18.64
N ILE A 316 -4.80 -5.70 -19.05
CA ILE A 316 -4.21 -4.36 -19.02
C ILE A 316 -5.00 -3.42 -19.93
N LEU A 317 -5.34 -3.87 -21.15
CA LEU A 317 -6.18 -3.09 -22.07
C LEU A 317 -7.56 -2.81 -21.49
N GLN A 318 -8.20 -3.80 -20.89
CA GLN A 318 -9.51 -3.64 -20.26
C GLN A 318 -9.46 -2.61 -19.13
N GLN A 319 -8.42 -2.63 -18.30
CA GLN A 319 -8.21 -1.64 -17.25
C GLN A 319 -7.90 -0.25 -17.83
N GLY A 320 -7.05 -0.17 -18.84
CA GLY A 320 -6.73 1.09 -19.54
C GLY A 320 -7.97 1.77 -20.12
N ARG A 321 -8.89 1.00 -20.70
CA ARG A 321 -10.16 1.52 -21.23
C ARG A 321 -11.09 2.10 -20.15
N ARG A 322 -10.95 1.69 -18.90
CA ARG A 322 -11.69 2.27 -17.77
C ARG A 322 -11.13 3.64 -17.35
N MET A 323 -9.90 3.94 -17.72
CA MET A 323 -9.25 5.21 -17.40
C MET A 323 -9.62 6.28 -18.43
N ASN A 324 -10.20 7.38 -17.97
CA ASN A 324 -10.66 8.49 -18.83
C ASN A 324 -9.54 9.52 -19.04
N TRP A 325 -8.43 9.16 -19.71
CA TRP A 325 -7.39 10.10 -20.14
C TRP A 325 -6.75 9.63 -21.44
N ASP A 326 -6.28 10.59 -22.24
CA ASP A 326 -5.70 10.32 -23.56
C ASP A 326 -4.36 9.58 -23.42
N GLY A 327 -4.20 8.49 -24.18
CA GLY A 327 -3.00 7.65 -24.16
C GLY A 327 -2.98 6.57 -23.06
N SER A 328 -4.08 6.39 -22.29
CA SER A 328 -4.17 5.36 -21.25
C SER A 328 -3.84 3.96 -21.76
N GLU A 329 -4.32 3.58 -22.94
CA GLU A 329 -4.08 2.27 -23.52
C GLU A 329 -2.59 2.01 -23.81
N ASN A 330 -1.90 2.99 -24.38
CA ASN A 330 -0.49 2.84 -24.77
C ASN A 330 0.48 2.82 -23.59
N SER A 331 0.17 3.54 -22.51
CA SER A 331 1.06 3.62 -21.33
C SER A 331 1.13 2.32 -20.52
N TRP A 332 0.19 1.41 -20.74
CA TRP A 332 0.07 0.17 -19.96
C TRP A 332 0.62 -1.05 -20.71
N ILE A 333 0.41 -1.14 -22.02
CA ILE A 333 0.84 -2.28 -22.85
C ILE A 333 2.36 -2.45 -22.85
N ASN A 334 3.12 -1.36 -22.91
CA ASN A 334 4.58 -1.39 -22.97
C ASN A 334 5.27 -1.77 -21.66
N LYS A 335 4.51 -2.21 -20.65
CA LYS A 335 5.01 -2.47 -19.29
C LYS A 335 4.69 -3.88 -18.76
N LEU A 336 4.33 -4.81 -19.64
CA LEU A 336 4.01 -6.20 -19.26
C LEU A 336 5.17 -6.91 -18.57
N GLU A 337 6.40 -6.71 -19.09
CA GLU A 337 7.61 -7.32 -18.56
C GLU A 337 7.96 -6.85 -17.15
N ASP A 338 7.45 -5.69 -16.74
CA ASP A 338 7.71 -5.10 -15.43
C ASP A 338 6.75 -5.59 -14.31
N GLY A 339 5.97 -6.65 -14.54
CA GLY A 339 4.99 -7.16 -13.59
C GLY A 339 3.64 -6.42 -13.61
N ILE A 340 2.85 -6.56 -12.55
CA ILE A 340 1.52 -5.94 -12.45
C ILE A 340 1.64 -4.41 -12.43
N PRO A 341 1.05 -3.68 -13.39
CA PRO A 341 1.12 -2.20 -13.43
C PRO A 341 0.63 -1.55 -12.14
N TRP A 342 1.25 -0.45 -11.72
CA TRP A 342 0.81 0.27 -10.51
C TRP A 342 -0.62 0.80 -10.57
N GLY A 343 -1.15 1.04 -11.75
CA GLY A 343 -2.55 1.43 -11.94
C GLY A 343 -3.56 0.27 -11.86
N SER A 344 -3.11 -1.00 -11.81
CA SER A 344 -3.98 -2.14 -11.51
C SER A 344 -4.33 -2.11 -10.03
N PRO A 345 -5.63 -1.99 -9.67
CA PRO A 345 -6.03 -1.84 -8.28
C PRO A 345 -5.75 -3.09 -7.47
N ARG A 346 -5.17 -2.91 -6.29
CA ARG A 346 -4.74 -3.98 -5.36
C ARG A 346 -5.44 -3.86 -4.03
N ILE A 347 -5.61 -4.99 -3.37
CA ILE A 347 -5.94 -5.07 -1.95
C ILE A 347 -4.68 -5.47 -1.19
N ILE A 348 -4.17 -4.56 -0.36
CA ILE A 348 -2.95 -4.73 0.43
C ILE A 348 -3.31 -4.77 1.90
N GLY A 349 -2.84 -5.76 2.63
CA GLY A 349 -3.05 -5.90 4.06
C GLY A 349 -2.21 -4.92 4.86
N HIS A 350 -2.85 -3.99 5.57
CA HIS A 350 -2.18 -3.06 6.47
C HIS A 350 -1.55 -3.82 7.64
N ARG A 351 -0.25 -3.73 7.81
CA ARG A 351 0.55 -4.51 8.76
C ARG A 351 0.32 -6.03 8.64
N GLY A 352 0.17 -6.47 7.39
CA GLY A 352 -0.13 -7.85 7.05
C GLY A 352 -1.62 -8.18 7.11
N ALA A 353 -2.16 -8.56 8.27
CA ALA A 353 -3.55 -9.02 8.41
C ALA A 353 -4.57 -7.89 8.69
N GLY A 354 -4.11 -6.65 8.88
CA GLY A 354 -4.96 -5.56 9.34
C GLY A 354 -5.25 -5.62 10.85
N LYS A 355 -6.10 -4.70 11.33
CA LYS A 355 -6.42 -4.58 12.77
C LYS A 355 -7.61 -5.41 13.21
N THR A 356 -8.39 -5.92 12.27
CA THR A 356 -9.64 -6.64 12.54
C THR A 356 -9.44 -8.15 12.64
N HIS A 357 -8.25 -8.64 12.31
CA HIS A 357 -7.87 -10.04 12.46
C HIS A 357 -6.99 -10.18 13.69
N GLY A 358 -7.51 -10.85 14.71
CA GLY A 358 -6.77 -11.18 15.93
C GLY A 358 -5.75 -12.28 15.61
N VAL A 359 -4.49 -11.90 15.41
CA VAL A 359 -3.36 -12.81 15.20
C VAL A 359 -2.52 -12.86 16.45
#